data_e90cdcc6e41eca02ef23634fd837849a
#
_entry.id   e90cdcc6e41eca02ef23634fd837849a
#
_cell.length_a   1.000
_cell.length_b   1.000
_cell.length_c   1.000
_cell.angle_alpha   90.00
_cell.angle_beta   90.00
_cell.angle_gamma   90.00
#
_symmetry.space_group_name_H-M   'P 1'
#
loop_
_entity.id
_entity.type
_entity.pdbx_description
1 polymer ?
#
loop_
_entity_poly.entity_id
_entity_poly.type
_entity_poly.pdbx_seq_one_letter_code
_entity_poly.pdbx_strand_id
1 'polypeptide(L)'
;MLIKFFKFVLILLFYQSPLYSKTETLNNFNSHHLSNYFSGIIAYENNDNSQALKFFRSSKHLIKKHDSYLENYIYTLVLEGKVQQAVTEIKQNLTEDNSNFFEAHLLLALESLKRKNYKKSREHLRRSYEFINNDQLSLVIAETLKQYLHVFEENKISKIKKKYGNFSFINEVFQRCYLNDKNTKIYFNNLINSQNEDYSRYIFFYLNYLIKNGEYDEAKNITDNLDYLNSSLLISQGKKWIEDQKPEKFKKIFSCSNPTDIVSEFFFLVSNLYSSQKNFENSNFYLNISHHLNPKFKFNLSLLAENYYFNKDYIKTLKILESFNKKDEFYYWFKLKKKAQIISKKQGKDKSLDFINLNFKKIKNPSIKIVFDIANFNKNAKKYKEAIKYYDQIISRIDNSSPLYGEILYRRGSSYERLGDYVKSDKDLLKSLEVNPDEAYVLNYLAYSWLEREYKIDLSLKMLEKAYAIRNNDPYIIDSIGWAYYLIDDYIKAENFIKRAVELMPEDPIVNDHYGDILWKLNRKIQARYFWGNVLKLEETEDQMKKDIKNKLIEGLTNS
;
A
#
# COMPACT_ATOMS: atom_id res chain seq x y z
N MET A 1 -17.93 32.91 72.01
CA MET A 1 -17.80 31.51 72.45
C MET A 1 -17.66 30.53 71.24
N LEU A 2 -18.33 30.75 70.13
CA LEU A 2 -18.24 29.91 68.91
C LEU A 2 -16.84 29.85 68.26
N ILE A 3 -16.09 30.95 68.22
CA ILE A 3 -14.77 31.01 67.56
C ILE A 3 -13.69 30.21 68.31
N LYS A 4 -13.79 30.07 69.62
CA LYS A 4 -12.90 29.21 70.43
C LYS A 4 -13.23 27.71 70.26
N PHE A 5 -14.49 27.38 70.03
CA PHE A 5 -14.88 26.01 69.77
C PHE A 5 -14.41 25.53 68.37
N PHE A 6 -14.50 26.39 67.38
CA PHE A 6 -13.99 26.06 66.02
C PHE A 6 -12.47 25.88 65.97
N LYS A 7 -11.71 26.67 66.75
CA LYS A 7 -10.24 26.45 66.85
C LYS A 7 -9.87 25.15 67.59
N PHE A 8 -10.66 24.70 68.55
CA PHE A 8 -10.44 23.47 69.26
C PHE A 8 -10.78 22.25 68.42
N VAL A 9 -11.82 22.31 67.60
CA VAL A 9 -12.19 21.25 66.63
C VAL A 9 -11.16 21.16 65.49
N LEU A 10 -10.58 22.29 65.03
CA LEU A 10 -9.52 22.29 64.05
C LEU A 10 -8.21 21.66 64.60
N ILE A 11 -7.89 21.86 65.87
CA ILE A 11 -6.71 21.25 66.50
C ILE A 11 -6.91 19.76 66.73
N LEU A 12 -8.14 19.31 67.03
CA LEU A 12 -8.45 17.87 67.15
C LEU A 12 -8.43 17.13 65.82
N LEU A 13 -8.71 17.80 64.71
CA LEU A 13 -8.58 17.22 63.38
C LEU A 13 -7.11 17.03 62.93
N PHE A 14 -6.17 17.78 63.52
CA PHE A 14 -4.74 17.59 63.27
C PHE A 14 -4.06 16.60 64.26
N TYR A 15 -4.77 16.10 65.28
CA TYR A 15 -4.30 15.07 66.19
C TYR A 15 -4.87 13.68 65.91
N GLN A 16 -5.50 13.46 64.76
CA GLN A 16 -5.72 12.11 64.30
C GLN A 16 -4.35 11.52 63.94
N SER A 17 -4.04 10.46 64.62
CA SER A 17 -2.83 9.64 64.47
C SER A 17 -2.34 9.58 63.04
N PRO A 18 -1.01 9.63 62.78
CA PRO A 18 -0.50 9.34 61.47
C PRO A 18 -1.08 7.98 61.09
N LEU A 19 -1.85 7.95 60.01
CA LEU A 19 -2.12 6.71 59.30
C LEU A 19 -0.73 6.12 59.03
N TYR A 20 -0.38 5.14 59.84
CA TYR A 20 0.67 4.21 59.52
C TYR A 20 0.18 3.48 58.25
N SER A 21 0.33 4.10 57.10
CA SER A 21 0.57 3.35 55.91
C SER A 21 1.70 2.40 56.29
N LYS A 22 1.44 1.09 56.33
CA LYS A 22 2.49 0.12 56.30
C LYS A 22 3.42 0.53 55.17
N THR A 23 4.50 1.18 55.50
CA THR A 23 5.66 1.28 54.65
C THR A 23 6.21 -0.14 54.58
N GLU A 24 5.64 -0.97 53.70
CA GLU A 24 6.41 -2.06 53.15
C GLU A 24 7.64 -1.36 52.59
N THR A 25 8.70 -1.57 53.29
CA THR A 25 10.06 -1.13 53.11
C THR A 25 10.31 -0.42 51.77
N LEU A 26 10.34 0.91 51.79
CA LEU A 26 10.82 1.80 50.71
C LEU A 26 12.24 1.46 50.24
N ASN A 27 12.89 0.44 50.81
CA ASN A 27 14.24 0.02 50.48
C ASN A 27 14.43 -0.60 49.09
N ASN A 28 13.36 -0.71 48.27
CA ASN A 28 13.45 -1.20 46.89
C ASN A 28 12.79 -0.26 45.86
N PHE A 29 12.36 0.94 46.25
CA PHE A 29 11.81 1.91 45.31
C PHE A 29 12.95 2.78 44.75
N ASN A 30 13.34 2.47 43.50
CA ASN A 30 14.27 3.32 42.77
C ASN A 30 13.46 4.22 41.81
N SER A 31 13.35 5.49 42.14
CA SER A 31 12.66 6.51 41.32
C SER A 31 13.17 6.56 39.87
N HIS A 32 14.45 6.22 39.66
CA HIS A 32 15.05 6.13 38.33
C HIS A 32 14.42 5.04 37.46
N HIS A 33 14.07 3.88 38.02
CA HIS A 33 13.38 2.83 37.27
C HIS A 33 11.98 3.25 36.86
N LEU A 34 11.24 3.94 37.74
CA LEU A 34 9.92 4.45 37.42
C LEU A 34 9.98 5.57 36.36
N SER A 35 10.93 6.48 36.49
CA SER A 35 11.19 7.52 35.49
C SER A 35 11.50 6.91 34.12
N ASN A 36 12.36 5.89 34.04
CA ASN A 36 12.66 5.19 32.80
C ASN A 36 11.42 4.48 32.24
N TYR A 37 10.57 3.87 33.08
CA TYR A 37 9.35 3.23 32.63
C TYR A 37 8.40 4.24 31.97
N PHE A 38 8.13 5.38 32.60
CA PHE A 38 7.29 6.41 32.00
C PHE A 38 7.91 7.02 30.75
N SER A 39 9.24 7.22 30.72
CA SER A 39 9.95 7.63 29.52
C SER A 39 9.80 6.60 28.40
N GLY A 40 9.76 5.32 28.74
CA GLY A 40 9.48 4.22 27.81
C GLY A 40 8.08 4.30 27.23
N ILE A 41 7.06 4.55 28.05
CA ILE A 41 5.67 4.74 27.58
C ILE A 41 5.58 5.96 26.66
N ILE A 42 6.12 7.11 27.05
CA ILE A 42 6.10 8.32 26.23
C ILE A 42 6.80 8.10 24.88
N ALA A 43 7.93 7.41 24.87
CA ALA A 43 8.63 7.09 23.64
C ALA A 43 7.82 6.14 22.75
N TYR A 44 7.14 5.16 23.35
CA TYR A 44 6.26 4.21 22.66
C TYR A 44 5.07 4.95 22.00
N GLU A 45 4.36 5.78 22.76
CA GLU A 45 3.24 6.59 22.26
C GLU A 45 3.66 7.54 21.12
N ASN A 46 4.91 8.00 21.14
CA ASN A 46 5.50 8.82 20.07
C ASN A 46 6.06 7.96 18.90
N ASN A 47 5.78 6.66 18.84
CA ASN A 47 6.29 5.71 17.85
C ASN A 47 7.82 5.56 17.79
N ASP A 48 8.56 6.06 18.80
CA ASP A 48 10.00 5.83 18.93
C ASP A 48 10.29 4.52 19.69
N ASN A 49 9.93 3.40 19.05
CA ASN A 49 10.07 2.07 19.64
C ASN A 49 11.53 1.74 19.99
N SER A 50 12.49 2.33 19.31
CA SER A 50 13.92 2.13 19.62
C SER A 50 14.31 2.72 20.96
N GLN A 51 13.87 3.94 21.26
CA GLN A 51 14.10 4.58 22.56
C GLN A 51 13.23 3.93 23.65
N ALA A 52 11.94 3.63 23.33
CA ALA A 52 11.07 2.93 24.25
C ALA A 52 11.71 1.62 24.74
N LEU A 53 12.29 0.84 23.83
CA LEU A 53 12.98 -0.40 24.17
C LEU A 53 14.19 -0.20 25.08
N LYS A 54 14.96 0.87 24.92
CA LYS A 54 16.08 1.21 25.83
C LYS A 54 15.57 1.52 27.24
N PHE A 55 14.55 2.34 27.35
CA PHE A 55 13.94 2.73 28.61
C PHE A 55 13.28 1.54 29.34
N PHE A 56 12.51 0.71 28.63
CA PHE A 56 11.95 -0.52 29.22
C PHE A 56 13.04 -1.47 29.71
N ARG A 57 14.12 -1.67 28.97
CA ARG A 57 15.25 -2.48 29.44
C ARG A 57 15.89 -1.95 30.72
N SER A 58 16.03 -0.62 30.84
CA SER A 58 16.59 0.02 32.03
C SER A 58 15.68 -0.05 33.25
N SER A 59 14.37 -0.25 33.03
CA SER A 59 13.35 -0.36 34.09
C SER A 59 12.84 -1.79 34.30
N LYS A 60 13.51 -2.80 33.76
CA LYS A 60 13.06 -4.22 33.76
C LYS A 60 12.74 -4.79 35.16
N HIS A 61 13.25 -4.20 36.22
CA HIS A 61 12.89 -4.57 37.60
C HIS A 61 11.40 -4.38 37.94
N LEU A 62 10.68 -3.58 37.13
CA LEU A 62 9.25 -3.32 37.30
C LEU A 62 8.37 -4.39 36.61
N ILE A 63 8.92 -5.29 35.80
CA ILE A 63 8.16 -6.24 34.98
C ILE A 63 7.17 -7.11 35.75
N LYS A 64 7.46 -7.41 37.02
CA LYS A 64 6.60 -8.19 37.94
C LYS A 64 5.85 -7.29 38.94
N LYS A 65 6.01 -5.98 38.87
CA LYS A 65 5.47 -5.02 39.84
C LYS A 65 4.45 -4.08 39.25
N HIS A 66 4.30 -4.08 37.94
CA HIS A 66 3.42 -3.16 37.21
C HIS A 66 2.70 -3.93 36.08
N ASP A 67 1.39 -4.01 36.13
CA ASP A 67 0.56 -4.90 35.29
C ASP A 67 0.77 -4.67 33.80
N SER A 68 0.79 -3.43 33.33
CA SER A 68 0.95 -3.09 31.92
C SER A 68 2.40 -3.13 31.41
N TYR A 69 3.39 -3.38 32.30
CA TYR A 69 4.80 -3.33 31.90
C TYR A 69 5.14 -4.40 30.86
N LEU A 70 4.77 -5.64 31.15
CA LEU A 70 5.09 -6.78 30.29
C LEU A 70 4.47 -6.58 28.90
N GLU A 71 3.22 -6.15 28.83
CA GLU A 71 2.51 -5.88 27.59
C GLU A 71 3.24 -4.85 26.72
N ASN A 72 3.47 -3.63 27.24
CA ASN A 72 4.17 -2.57 26.52
C ASN A 72 5.58 -2.98 26.09
N TYR A 73 6.30 -3.72 26.92
CA TYR A 73 7.62 -4.21 26.59
C TYR A 73 7.60 -5.26 25.46
N ILE A 74 6.63 -6.17 25.48
CA ILE A 74 6.45 -7.18 24.43
C ILE A 74 6.06 -6.52 23.09
N TYR A 75 5.10 -5.59 23.10
CA TYR A 75 4.75 -4.84 21.90
C TYR A 75 5.97 -4.13 21.30
N THR A 76 6.72 -3.43 22.13
CA THR A 76 7.94 -2.72 21.69
C THR A 76 8.99 -3.68 21.10
N LEU A 77 9.17 -4.86 21.71
CA LEU A 77 10.09 -5.89 21.19
C LEU A 77 9.64 -6.40 19.82
N VAL A 78 8.36 -6.68 19.64
CA VAL A 78 7.81 -7.14 18.37
C VAL A 78 7.92 -6.05 17.29
N LEU A 79 7.58 -4.79 17.60
CA LEU A 79 7.71 -3.67 16.68
C LEU A 79 9.16 -3.39 16.25
N GLU A 80 10.15 -3.72 17.10
CA GLU A 80 11.58 -3.67 16.74
C GLU A 80 12.08 -4.97 16.04
N GLY A 81 11.16 -5.86 15.64
CA GLY A 81 11.48 -7.13 14.96
C GLY A 81 12.12 -8.19 15.84
N LYS A 82 12.07 -8.04 17.17
CA LYS A 82 12.69 -8.94 18.16
C LYS A 82 11.71 -9.96 18.70
N VAL A 83 10.91 -10.59 17.83
CA VAL A 83 9.82 -11.50 18.19
C VAL A 83 10.31 -12.68 19.04
N GLN A 84 11.48 -13.27 18.72
CA GLN A 84 12.03 -14.37 19.51
C GLN A 84 12.39 -13.93 20.95
N GLN A 85 12.89 -12.70 21.11
CA GLN A 85 13.16 -12.14 22.43
C GLN A 85 11.84 -11.89 23.19
N ALA A 86 10.81 -11.38 22.52
CA ALA A 86 9.47 -11.21 23.11
C ALA A 86 8.94 -12.53 23.66
N VAL A 87 9.01 -13.62 22.89
CA VAL A 87 8.61 -14.96 23.33
C VAL A 87 9.42 -15.42 24.56
N THR A 88 10.70 -15.13 24.61
CA THR A 88 11.55 -15.49 25.76
C THR A 88 11.16 -14.72 27.01
N GLU A 89 10.92 -13.42 26.88
CA GLU A 89 10.48 -12.56 27.99
C GLU A 89 9.11 -12.99 28.53
N ILE A 90 8.17 -13.33 27.65
CA ILE A 90 6.87 -13.88 28.06
C ILE A 90 7.08 -15.15 28.90
N LYS A 91 7.85 -16.14 28.43
CA LYS A 91 8.08 -17.39 29.12
C LYS A 91 8.71 -17.22 30.51
N GLN A 92 9.52 -16.19 30.71
CA GLN A 92 10.23 -15.93 31.96
C GLN A 92 9.42 -15.14 32.98
N ASN A 93 8.52 -14.28 32.49
CA ASN A 93 7.87 -13.28 33.33
C ASN A 93 6.35 -13.39 33.38
N LEU A 94 5.73 -14.26 32.56
CA LEU A 94 4.30 -14.48 32.55
C LEU A 94 3.88 -15.17 33.89
N THR A 95 3.06 -14.48 34.67
CA THR A 95 2.40 -14.98 35.88
C THR A 95 0.89 -14.88 35.70
N GLU A 96 0.09 -15.47 36.58
CA GLU A 96 -1.37 -15.34 36.50
C GLU A 96 -1.83 -13.88 36.62
N ASP A 97 -1.10 -13.05 37.35
CA ASP A 97 -1.46 -11.65 37.64
C ASP A 97 -1.10 -10.68 36.49
N ASN A 98 -0.09 -10.97 35.65
CA ASN A 98 0.39 -10.04 34.61
C ASN A 98 0.31 -10.58 33.17
N SER A 99 -0.43 -11.67 32.97
CA SER A 99 -0.52 -12.39 31.68
C SER A 99 -1.76 -12.06 30.85
N ASN A 100 -2.44 -10.98 31.18
CA ASN A 100 -3.83 -10.75 30.79
C ASN A 100 -3.96 -9.98 29.45
N PHE A 101 -3.20 -10.38 28.43
CA PHE A 101 -3.34 -9.81 27.10
C PHE A 101 -3.22 -10.87 25.99
N PHE A 102 -4.01 -10.68 24.95
CA PHE A 102 -4.19 -11.62 23.83
C PHE A 102 -2.86 -12.01 23.16
N GLU A 103 -1.99 -11.03 22.89
CA GLU A 103 -0.77 -11.20 22.10
C GLU A 103 0.29 -12.06 22.80
N ALA A 104 0.31 -12.08 24.14
CA ALA A 104 1.23 -12.98 24.85
C ALA A 104 0.90 -14.45 24.55
N HIS A 105 -0.36 -14.82 24.66
CA HIS A 105 -0.81 -16.18 24.38
C HIS A 105 -0.73 -16.50 22.88
N LEU A 106 -1.02 -15.53 22.00
CA LEU A 106 -0.82 -15.65 20.57
C LEU A 106 0.64 -15.99 20.23
N LEU A 107 1.61 -15.23 20.75
CA LEU A 107 3.04 -15.46 20.50
C LEU A 107 3.50 -16.82 21.02
N LEU A 108 3.02 -17.28 22.18
CA LEU A 108 3.31 -18.61 22.72
C LEU A 108 2.69 -19.73 21.86
N ALA A 109 1.49 -19.51 21.33
CA ALA A 109 0.83 -20.45 20.42
C ALA A 109 1.64 -20.58 19.11
N LEU A 110 2.08 -19.47 18.54
CA LEU A 110 2.89 -19.44 17.31
C LEU A 110 4.27 -20.06 17.50
N GLU A 111 4.92 -19.83 18.63
CA GLU A 111 6.19 -20.48 18.96
C GLU A 111 6.03 -22.00 19.10
N SER A 112 4.92 -22.45 19.69
CA SER A 112 4.61 -23.87 19.84
C SER A 112 4.29 -24.51 18.48
N LEU A 113 3.57 -23.81 17.59
CA LEU A 113 3.31 -24.19 16.21
C LEU A 113 4.63 -24.33 15.41
N LYS A 114 5.53 -23.37 15.55
CA LYS A 114 6.85 -23.38 14.90
C LYS A 114 7.68 -24.60 15.30
N ARG A 115 7.51 -25.07 16.53
CA ARG A 115 8.12 -26.31 17.04
C ARG A 115 7.31 -27.56 16.73
N LYS A 116 6.23 -27.45 15.94
CA LYS A 116 5.28 -28.55 15.62
C LYS A 116 4.62 -29.18 16.85
N ASN A 117 4.58 -28.46 17.96
CA ASN A 117 3.85 -28.90 19.16
C ASN A 117 2.42 -28.33 19.10
N TYR A 118 1.58 -28.96 18.29
CA TYR A 118 0.21 -28.48 18.02
C TYR A 118 -0.68 -28.51 19.26
N LYS A 119 -0.52 -29.54 20.14
CA LYS A 119 -1.26 -29.63 21.41
C LYS A 119 -1.02 -28.39 22.28
N LYS A 120 0.25 -28.04 22.49
CA LYS A 120 0.61 -26.85 23.29
C LYS A 120 0.23 -25.56 22.63
N SER A 121 0.31 -25.49 21.28
CA SER A 121 -0.17 -24.36 20.50
C SER A 121 -1.66 -24.11 20.72
N ARG A 122 -2.47 -25.18 20.73
CA ARG A 122 -3.92 -25.12 20.99
C ARG A 122 -4.25 -24.68 22.42
N GLU A 123 -3.48 -25.15 23.40
CA GLU A 123 -3.63 -24.73 24.80
C GLU A 123 -3.42 -23.22 24.96
N HIS A 124 -2.33 -22.70 24.43
CA HIS A 124 -2.10 -21.26 24.44
C HIS A 124 -3.16 -20.47 23.66
N LEU A 125 -3.55 -20.95 22.49
CA LEU A 125 -4.60 -20.30 21.69
C LEU A 125 -5.94 -20.29 22.44
N ARG A 126 -6.29 -21.37 23.18
CA ARG A 126 -7.50 -21.41 24.01
C ARG A 126 -7.46 -20.34 25.11
N ARG A 127 -6.31 -20.16 25.76
CA ARG A 127 -6.16 -19.09 26.77
C ARG A 127 -6.28 -17.70 26.17
N SER A 128 -5.84 -17.49 24.93
CA SER A 128 -5.95 -16.17 24.30
C SER A 128 -7.41 -15.69 24.14
N TYR A 129 -8.39 -16.61 24.04
CA TYR A 129 -9.81 -16.24 23.95
C TYR A 129 -10.33 -15.48 25.16
N GLU A 130 -9.75 -15.70 26.35
CA GLU A 130 -10.14 -15.04 27.59
C GLU A 130 -9.83 -13.55 27.57
N PHE A 131 -8.95 -13.10 26.65
CA PHE A 131 -8.47 -11.72 26.53
C PHE A 131 -8.92 -11.02 25.24
N ILE A 132 -9.87 -11.58 24.50
CA ILE A 132 -10.47 -10.93 23.32
C ILE A 132 -11.58 -9.98 23.77
N ASN A 133 -11.19 -8.76 24.12
CA ASN A 133 -12.11 -7.70 24.57
C ASN A 133 -12.80 -7.03 23.38
N ASN A 134 -13.92 -7.57 22.87
CA ASN A 134 -14.71 -7.00 21.77
C ASN A 134 -13.94 -6.68 20.47
N ASP A 135 -12.67 -7.09 20.37
CA ASP A 135 -11.88 -6.92 19.15
C ASP A 135 -12.22 -8.04 18.14
N GLN A 136 -12.97 -7.64 17.11
CA GLN A 136 -13.40 -8.55 16.05
C GLN A 136 -12.22 -9.20 15.32
N LEU A 137 -11.13 -8.47 15.14
CA LEU A 137 -9.98 -8.99 14.38
C LEU A 137 -9.16 -9.99 15.19
N SER A 138 -8.99 -9.78 16.48
CA SER A 138 -8.39 -10.79 17.38
C SER A 138 -9.18 -12.08 17.39
N LEU A 139 -10.52 -11.98 17.33
CA LEU A 139 -11.38 -13.16 17.19
C LEU A 139 -11.15 -13.88 15.84
N VAL A 140 -11.07 -13.14 14.73
CA VAL A 140 -10.77 -13.70 13.41
C VAL A 140 -9.40 -14.38 13.41
N ILE A 141 -8.39 -13.79 14.02
CA ILE A 141 -7.05 -14.36 14.16
C ILE A 141 -7.12 -15.68 14.92
N ALA A 142 -7.76 -15.70 16.09
CA ALA A 142 -7.84 -16.89 16.94
C ALA A 142 -8.60 -18.03 16.24
N GLU A 143 -9.75 -17.74 15.64
CA GLU A 143 -10.54 -18.76 14.92
C GLU A 143 -9.83 -19.30 13.68
N THR A 144 -9.13 -18.44 12.93
CA THR A 144 -8.35 -18.87 11.76
C THR A 144 -7.18 -19.77 12.17
N LEU A 145 -6.45 -19.39 13.20
CA LEU A 145 -5.36 -20.24 13.73
C LEU A 145 -5.87 -21.57 14.27
N LYS A 146 -7.02 -21.60 14.91
CA LYS A 146 -7.66 -22.84 15.37
C LYS A 146 -8.00 -23.78 14.20
N GLN A 147 -8.48 -23.22 13.10
CA GLN A 147 -8.75 -23.99 11.88
C GLN A 147 -7.45 -24.55 11.27
N TYR A 148 -6.39 -23.75 11.18
CA TYR A 148 -5.09 -24.21 10.69
C TYR A 148 -4.51 -25.31 11.59
N LEU A 149 -4.55 -25.15 12.92
CA LEU A 149 -4.07 -26.16 13.86
C LEU A 149 -4.82 -27.49 13.69
N HIS A 150 -6.14 -27.44 13.47
CA HIS A 150 -6.93 -28.65 13.18
C HIS A 150 -6.43 -29.33 11.90
N VAL A 151 -6.22 -28.57 10.82
CA VAL A 151 -5.74 -29.12 9.54
C VAL A 151 -4.34 -29.72 9.68
N PHE A 152 -3.43 -29.04 10.38
CA PHE A 152 -2.05 -29.50 10.54
C PHE A 152 -1.92 -30.75 11.41
N GLU A 153 -2.84 -30.95 12.35
CA GLU A 153 -2.84 -32.10 13.26
C GLU A 153 -3.63 -33.29 12.72
N GLU A 154 -4.84 -33.03 12.22
CA GLU A 154 -5.78 -34.07 11.81
C GLU A 154 -5.66 -34.46 10.33
N ASN A 155 -4.89 -33.71 9.54
CA ASN A 155 -4.80 -33.86 8.08
C ASN A 155 -6.18 -33.87 7.38
N LYS A 156 -7.13 -33.09 7.87
CA LYS A 156 -8.48 -32.92 7.33
C LYS A 156 -8.86 -31.47 7.25
N ILE A 157 -9.64 -31.11 6.21
CA ILE A 157 -10.15 -29.73 6.04
C ILE A 157 -11.02 -29.38 7.24
N SER A 158 -10.79 -28.23 7.85
CA SER A 158 -11.60 -27.74 8.95
C SER A 158 -13.00 -27.35 8.44
N LYS A 159 -14.05 -27.80 9.16
CA LYS A 159 -15.41 -27.32 8.89
C LYS A 159 -15.54 -25.89 9.39
N ILE A 160 -15.60 -24.94 8.46
CA ILE A 160 -15.70 -23.51 8.76
C ILE A 160 -17.11 -23.21 9.24
N LYS A 161 -17.28 -23.00 10.55
CA LYS A 161 -18.58 -22.66 11.16
C LYS A 161 -18.96 -21.19 11.00
N LYS A 162 -17.97 -20.29 11.11
CA LYS A 162 -18.15 -18.85 10.90
C LYS A 162 -17.36 -18.41 9.68
N LYS A 163 -18.00 -17.68 8.78
CA LYS A 163 -17.35 -17.08 7.61
C LYS A 163 -16.97 -15.62 7.91
N TYR A 164 -15.72 -15.29 7.70
CA TYR A 164 -15.15 -13.95 7.85
C TYR A 164 -14.78 -13.38 6.47
N GLY A 165 -15.78 -13.38 5.54
CA GLY A 165 -15.57 -12.87 4.20
C GLY A 165 -14.38 -13.55 3.51
N ASN A 166 -13.55 -12.72 2.91
CA ASN A 166 -12.39 -13.15 2.13
C ASN A 166 -11.33 -13.92 2.92
N PHE A 167 -11.16 -13.64 4.21
CA PHE A 167 -10.25 -14.41 5.07
C PHE A 167 -10.60 -15.89 5.10
N SER A 168 -11.88 -16.23 5.16
CA SER A 168 -12.31 -17.62 5.18
C SER A 168 -12.06 -18.33 3.87
N PHE A 169 -12.26 -17.64 2.74
CA PHE A 169 -12.00 -18.20 1.42
C PHE A 169 -10.51 -18.45 1.19
N ILE A 170 -9.68 -17.48 1.46
CA ILE A 170 -8.23 -17.60 1.36
C ILE A 170 -7.71 -18.71 2.29
N ASN A 171 -8.22 -18.76 3.52
CA ASN A 171 -7.87 -19.79 4.50
C ASN A 171 -8.20 -21.19 3.96
N GLU A 172 -9.37 -21.39 3.32
CA GLU A 172 -9.74 -22.69 2.73
C GLU A 172 -8.80 -23.07 1.57
N VAL A 173 -8.42 -22.11 0.71
CA VAL A 173 -7.44 -22.35 -0.38
C VAL A 173 -6.12 -22.87 0.19
N PHE A 174 -5.58 -22.26 1.25
CA PHE A 174 -4.33 -22.71 1.85
C PHE A 174 -4.46 -24.02 2.63
N GLN A 175 -5.61 -24.32 3.23
CA GLN A 175 -5.86 -25.63 3.82
C GLN A 175 -5.78 -26.74 2.77
N ARG A 176 -6.45 -26.54 1.61
CA ARG A 176 -6.41 -27.47 0.50
C ARG A 176 -5.01 -27.63 -0.09
N CYS A 177 -4.29 -26.50 -0.22
CA CYS A 177 -2.91 -26.49 -0.69
C CYS A 177 -1.98 -27.29 0.26
N TYR A 178 -2.17 -27.16 1.58
CA TYR A 178 -1.42 -27.94 2.58
C TYR A 178 -1.64 -29.43 2.44
N LEU A 179 -2.90 -29.83 2.30
CA LEU A 179 -3.33 -31.24 2.19
C LEU A 179 -3.07 -31.82 0.79
N ASN A 180 -2.64 -31.02 -0.19
CA ASN A 180 -2.57 -31.38 -1.60
C ASN A 180 -3.90 -31.96 -2.12
N ASP A 181 -5.03 -31.34 -1.70
CA ASP A 181 -6.38 -31.77 -2.04
C ASP A 181 -6.62 -31.67 -3.55
N LYS A 182 -7.38 -32.63 -4.11
CA LYS A 182 -7.66 -32.71 -5.56
C LYS A 182 -8.35 -31.45 -6.14
N ASN A 183 -9.06 -30.71 -5.31
CA ASN A 183 -9.76 -29.49 -5.71
C ASN A 183 -8.92 -28.22 -5.55
N THR A 184 -7.66 -28.31 -5.09
CA THR A 184 -6.81 -27.13 -4.83
C THR A 184 -6.74 -26.19 -6.03
N LYS A 185 -6.58 -26.71 -7.25
CA LYS A 185 -6.55 -25.90 -8.48
C LYS A 185 -7.85 -25.11 -8.69
N ILE A 186 -8.99 -25.76 -8.51
CA ILE A 186 -10.31 -25.12 -8.69
C ILE A 186 -10.46 -23.96 -7.71
N TYR A 187 -10.02 -24.15 -6.47
CA TYR A 187 -10.10 -23.10 -5.45
C TYR A 187 -9.13 -21.94 -5.71
N PHE A 188 -7.91 -22.21 -6.18
CA PHE A 188 -7.01 -21.13 -6.61
C PHE A 188 -7.58 -20.37 -7.82
N ASN A 189 -8.09 -21.07 -8.84
CA ASN A 189 -8.68 -20.43 -10.01
C ASN A 189 -9.89 -19.56 -9.63
N ASN A 190 -10.76 -20.03 -8.74
CA ASN A 190 -11.90 -19.24 -8.26
C ASN A 190 -11.43 -18.00 -7.48
N LEU A 191 -10.33 -18.11 -6.73
CA LEU A 191 -9.78 -16.98 -5.98
C LEU A 191 -9.20 -15.91 -6.92
N ILE A 192 -8.36 -16.30 -7.87
CA ILE A 192 -7.65 -15.35 -8.74
C ILE A 192 -8.56 -14.72 -9.82
N ASN A 193 -9.67 -15.37 -10.18
CA ASN A 193 -10.63 -14.88 -11.15
C ASN A 193 -11.86 -14.19 -10.52
N SER A 194 -11.83 -13.90 -9.21
CA SER A 194 -12.91 -13.17 -8.56
C SER A 194 -12.99 -11.73 -9.08
N GLN A 195 -14.15 -11.32 -9.56
CA GLN A 195 -14.35 -9.99 -10.17
C GLN A 195 -14.46 -8.85 -9.15
N ASN A 196 -14.69 -9.15 -7.88
CA ASN A 196 -15.04 -8.16 -6.87
C ASN A 196 -13.85 -7.59 -6.09
N GLU A 197 -12.67 -8.22 -6.19
CA GLU A 197 -11.50 -7.82 -5.41
C GLU A 197 -10.18 -8.20 -6.11
N ASP A 198 -9.10 -7.47 -5.80
CA ASP A 198 -7.76 -7.76 -6.32
C ASP A 198 -7.08 -8.89 -5.52
N TYR A 199 -7.25 -10.11 -5.98
CA TYR A 199 -6.54 -11.29 -5.47
C TYR A 199 -5.27 -11.64 -6.27
N SER A 200 -4.76 -10.71 -7.07
CA SER A 200 -3.58 -10.94 -7.92
C SER A 200 -2.37 -11.50 -7.18
N ARG A 201 -2.19 -11.13 -5.89
CA ARG A 201 -1.13 -11.68 -5.05
C ARG A 201 -1.16 -13.22 -5.01
N TYR A 202 -2.35 -13.84 -5.02
CA TYR A 202 -2.50 -15.30 -4.90
C TYR A 202 -2.10 -16.06 -6.16
N ILE A 203 -1.96 -15.39 -7.29
CA ILE A 203 -1.34 -15.96 -8.49
C ILE A 203 0.07 -16.50 -8.16
N PHE A 204 0.86 -15.76 -7.35
CA PHE A 204 2.19 -16.23 -6.94
C PHE A 204 2.13 -17.57 -6.18
N PHE A 205 1.19 -17.71 -5.26
CA PHE A 205 1.04 -18.95 -4.47
C PHE A 205 0.48 -20.09 -5.33
N TYR A 206 -0.39 -19.79 -6.30
CA TYR A 206 -0.84 -20.76 -7.27
C TYR A 206 0.30 -21.24 -8.17
N LEU A 207 1.11 -20.34 -8.71
CA LEU A 207 2.32 -20.70 -9.44
C LEU A 207 3.26 -21.58 -8.60
N ASN A 208 3.45 -21.25 -7.33
CA ASN A 208 4.24 -22.07 -6.40
C ASN A 208 3.67 -23.50 -6.26
N TYR A 209 2.34 -23.61 -6.15
CA TYR A 209 1.65 -24.90 -6.09
C TYR A 209 1.84 -25.72 -7.38
N LEU A 210 1.63 -25.11 -8.55
CA LEU A 210 1.80 -25.77 -9.85
C LEU A 210 3.23 -26.25 -10.04
N ILE A 211 4.23 -25.41 -9.77
CA ILE A 211 5.64 -25.74 -9.86
C ILE A 211 6.03 -26.89 -8.90
N LYS A 212 5.46 -26.89 -7.68
CA LYS A 212 5.67 -27.98 -6.73
C LYS A 212 5.19 -29.32 -7.30
N ASN A 213 4.08 -29.33 -8.03
CA ASN A 213 3.46 -30.52 -8.60
C ASN A 213 4.00 -30.87 -10.02
N GLY A 214 5.00 -30.12 -10.53
CA GLY A 214 5.60 -30.38 -11.85
C GLY A 214 4.81 -29.81 -13.04
N GLU A 215 3.79 -28.98 -12.81
CA GLU A 215 2.89 -28.42 -13.80
C GLU A 215 3.43 -27.10 -14.39
N TYR A 216 4.62 -27.18 -14.99
CA TYR A 216 5.35 -26.00 -15.49
C TYR A 216 4.64 -25.31 -16.65
N ASP A 217 4.02 -26.07 -17.57
CA ASP A 217 3.35 -25.52 -18.75
C ASP A 217 2.14 -24.67 -18.36
N GLU A 218 1.35 -25.13 -17.39
CA GLU A 218 0.23 -24.35 -16.86
C GLU A 218 0.71 -23.08 -16.14
N ALA A 219 1.76 -23.18 -15.34
CA ALA A 219 2.36 -22.02 -14.67
C ALA A 219 2.89 -21.00 -15.69
N LYS A 220 3.49 -21.46 -16.79
CA LYS A 220 3.95 -20.60 -17.88
C LYS A 220 2.78 -19.93 -18.60
N ASN A 221 1.74 -20.69 -18.96
CA ASN A 221 0.55 -20.14 -19.61
C ASN A 221 -0.12 -19.04 -18.77
N ILE A 222 -0.24 -19.24 -17.45
CA ILE A 222 -0.74 -18.20 -16.54
C ILE A 222 0.13 -16.95 -16.62
N THR A 223 1.46 -17.09 -16.56
CA THR A 223 2.36 -15.92 -16.56
C THR A 223 2.42 -15.21 -17.91
N ASP A 224 2.23 -15.91 -19.02
CA ASP A 224 2.23 -15.32 -20.36
C ASP A 224 0.99 -14.45 -20.61
N ASN A 225 -0.15 -14.78 -19.97
CA ASN A 225 -1.40 -14.03 -20.06
C ASN A 225 -1.55 -12.90 -19.02
N LEU A 226 -0.56 -12.67 -18.15
CA LEU A 226 -0.63 -11.60 -17.16
C LEU A 226 -0.35 -10.22 -17.75
N ASP A 227 -1.11 -9.22 -17.29
CA ASP A 227 -0.72 -7.82 -17.47
C ASP A 227 0.58 -7.54 -16.72
N TYR A 228 1.66 -7.60 -17.47
CA TYR A 228 3.00 -7.57 -16.90
C TYR A 228 3.36 -6.20 -16.31
N LEU A 229 2.88 -5.11 -16.91
CA LEU A 229 3.22 -3.76 -16.43
C LEU A 229 2.51 -3.42 -15.13
N ASN A 230 1.26 -3.82 -14.99
CA ASN A 230 0.43 -3.49 -13.83
C ASN A 230 0.44 -4.57 -12.73
N SER A 231 1.04 -5.75 -13.00
CA SER A 231 1.14 -6.81 -12.00
C SER A 231 1.99 -6.41 -10.78
N SER A 232 1.66 -6.99 -9.62
CA SER A 232 2.43 -6.75 -8.38
C SER A 232 3.89 -7.20 -8.51
N LEU A 233 4.76 -6.62 -7.66
CA LEU A 233 6.19 -6.97 -7.64
C LEU A 233 6.43 -8.46 -7.40
N LEU A 234 5.60 -9.09 -6.58
CA LEU A 234 5.71 -10.51 -6.25
C LEU A 234 5.42 -11.38 -7.48
N ILE A 235 4.37 -11.04 -8.24
CA ILE A 235 4.01 -11.74 -9.48
C ILE A 235 5.10 -11.53 -10.54
N SER A 236 5.56 -10.28 -10.71
CA SER A 236 6.62 -9.96 -11.67
C SER A 236 7.89 -10.73 -11.37
N GLN A 237 8.25 -10.88 -10.09
CA GLN A 237 9.40 -11.69 -9.67
C GLN A 237 9.17 -13.19 -9.93
N GLY A 238 7.96 -13.69 -9.68
CA GLY A 238 7.59 -15.07 -9.98
C GLY A 238 7.66 -15.37 -11.49
N LYS A 239 7.07 -14.51 -12.32
CA LYS A 239 7.17 -14.60 -13.79
C LYS A 239 8.62 -14.66 -14.25
N LYS A 240 9.46 -13.74 -13.74
CA LYS A 240 10.90 -13.74 -14.07
C LYS A 240 11.60 -15.05 -13.72
N TRP A 241 11.24 -15.68 -12.61
CA TRP A 241 11.84 -16.97 -12.25
C TRP A 241 11.42 -18.11 -13.17
N ILE A 242 10.19 -18.06 -13.70
CA ILE A 242 9.71 -19.03 -14.70
C ILE A 242 10.43 -18.80 -16.04
N GLU A 243 10.50 -17.56 -16.52
CA GLU A 243 11.22 -17.17 -17.74
C GLU A 243 12.71 -17.53 -17.68
N ASP A 244 13.37 -17.30 -16.55
CA ASP A 244 14.77 -17.63 -16.31
C ASP A 244 15.01 -19.14 -16.08
N GLN A 245 13.98 -19.98 -16.12
CA GLN A 245 14.02 -21.43 -15.82
C GLN A 245 14.59 -21.74 -14.43
N LYS A 246 14.20 -20.95 -13.41
CA LYS A 246 14.63 -21.08 -12.01
C LYS A 246 13.46 -21.37 -11.05
N PRO A 247 12.64 -22.39 -11.33
CA PRO A 247 11.45 -22.70 -10.53
C PRO A 247 11.77 -23.09 -9.07
N GLU A 248 12.99 -23.57 -8.81
CA GLU A 248 13.45 -23.92 -7.47
C GLU A 248 13.44 -22.74 -6.50
N LYS A 249 13.45 -21.49 -6.99
CA LYS A 249 13.37 -20.29 -6.16
C LYS A 249 12.04 -20.18 -5.41
N PHE A 250 10.94 -20.62 -6.04
CA PHE A 250 9.64 -20.67 -5.38
C PHE A 250 9.68 -21.55 -4.11
N LYS A 251 10.19 -22.78 -4.26
CA LYS A 251 10.27 -23.76 -3.17
C LYS A 251 11.16 -23.30 -2.00
N LYS A 252 12.17 -22.46 -2.30
CA LYS A 252 13.11 -21.95 -1.28
C LYS A 252 12.47 -20.92 -0.36
N ILE A 253 11.45 -20.19 -0.78
CA ILE A 253 10.89 -19.05 -0.05
C ILE A 253 9.52 -19.32 0.56
N PHE A 254 8.73 -20.24 -0.03
CA PHE A 254 7.40 -20.59 0.45
C PHE A 254 7.04 -22.03 0.07
N SER A 255 6.33 -22.69 0.97
CA SER A 255 5.74 -24.02 0.71
C SER A 255 4.42 -24.19 1.43
N CYS A 256 3.36 -24.55 0.71
CA CYS A 256 2.09 -24.94 1.32
C CYS A 256 2.23 -26.14 2.27
N SER A 257 3.28 -26.97 2.15
CA SER A 257 3.51 -28.08 3.08
C SER A 257 4.16 -27.66 4.40
N ASN A 258 4.49 -26.37 4.55
CA ASN A 258 5.06 -25.83 5.77
C ASN A 258 4.03 -25.01 6.54
N PRO A 259 3.55 -25.45 7.71
CA PRO A 259 2.59 -24.72 8.53
C PRO A 259 2.98 -23.26 8.81
N THR A 260 4.27 -23.00 9.08
CA THR A 260 4.72 -21.64 9.40
C THR A 260 4.69 -20.70 8.21
N ASP A 261 4.88 -21.21 6.97
CA ASP A 261 4.79 -20.39 5.76
C ASP A 261 3.34 -19.94 5.51
N ILE A 262 2.38 -20.85 5.70
CA ILE A 262 0.94 -20.55 5.56
C ILE A 262 0.52 -19.51 6.61
N VAL A 263 0.87 -19.75 7.88
CA VAL A 263 0.49 -18.83 8.95
C VAL A 263 1.20 -17.48 8.82
N SER A 264 2.42 -17.47 8.27
CA SER A 264 3.12 -16.22 7.91
C SER A 264 2.32 -15.40 6.89
N GLU A 265 1.77 -16.03 5.84
CA GLU A 265 0.96 -15.35 4.84
C GLU A 265 -0.36 -14.84 5.44
N PHE A 266 -0.99 -15.62 6.33
CA PHE A 266 -2.17 -15.16 7.04
C PHE A 266 -1.89 -13.87 7.85
N PHE A 267 -0.76 -13.79 8.57
CA PHE A 267 -0.39 -12.56 9.28
C PHE A 267 -0.03 -11.40 8.34
N PHE A 268 0.46 -11.67 7.15
CA PHE A 268 0.59 -10.62 6.13
C PHE A 268 -0.77 -10.05 5.74
N LEU A 269 -1.81 -10.89 5.58
CA LEU A 269 -3.17 -10.42 5.28
C LEU A 269 -3.73 -9.53 6.40
N VAL A 270 -3.59 -9.96 7.65
CA VAL A 270 -3.98 -9.17 8.82
C VAL A 270 -3.27 -7.81 8.80
N SER A 271 -1.97 -7.82 8.51
CA SER A 271 -1.15 -6.61 8.43
C SER A 271 -1.61 -5.67 7.30
N ASN A 272 -1.93 -6.25 6.14
CA ASN A 272 -2.38 -5.47 5.00
C ASN A 272 -3.73 -4.77 5.27
N LEU A 273 -4.62 -5.43 5.99
CA LEU A 273 -5.88 -4.82 6.44
C LEU A 273 -5.63 -3.61 7.35
N TYR A 274 -4.76 -3.74 8.35
CA TYR A 274 -4.40 -2.59 9.19
C TYR A 274 -3.70 -1.48 8.41
N SER A 275 -2.81 -1.83 7.47
CA SER A 275 -2.12 -0.85 6.62
C SER A 275 -3.10 -0.04 5.75
N SER A 276 -4.12 -0.70 5.16
CA SER A 276 -5.15 -0.02 4.36
C SER A 276 -5.97 1.00 5.17
N GLN A 277 -6.11 0.76 6.47
CA GLN A 277 -6.75 1.67 7.42
C GLN A 277 -5.78 2.72 8.01
N LYS A 278 -4.53 2.79 7.52
CA LYS A 278 -3.45 3.64 8.03
C LYS A 278 -3.06 3.36 9.50
N ASN A 279 -3.47 2.23 10.06
CA ASN A 279 -3.02 1.75 11.36
C ASN A 279 -1.68 1.03 11.20
N PHE A 280 -0.61 1.82 10.99
CA PHE A 280 0.71 1.29 10.68
C PHE A 280 1.36 0.57 11.86
N GLU A 281 1.03 0.91 13.08
CA GLU A 281 1.58 0.25 14.27
C GLU A 281 1.15 -1.21 14.34
N ASN A 282 -0.16 -1.48 14.33
CA ASN A 282 -0.68 -2.84 14.33
C ASN A 282 -0.25 -3.60 13.07
N SER A 283 -0.24 -2.95 11.90
CA SER A 283 0.30 -3.54 10.68
C SER A 283 1.74 -4.02 10.86
N ASN A 284 2.62 -3.16 11.40
CA ASN A 284 4.02 -3.47 11.62
C ASN A 284 4.23 -4.57 12.67
N PHE A 285 3.38 -4.60 13.70
CA PHE A 285 3.37 -5.67 14.70
C PHE A 285 3.16 -7.04 14.06
N TYR A 286 2.10 -7.20 13.28
CA TYR A 286 1.79 -8.47 12.61
C TYR A 286 2.74 -8.78 11.44
N LEU A 287 3.29 -7.78 10.73
CA LEU A 287 4.34 -7.99 9.72
C LEU A 287 5.61 -8.58 10.32
N ASN A 288 6.02 -8.11 11.51
CA ASN A 288 7.17 -8.67 12.20
C ASN A 288 6.92 -10.11 12.65
N ILE A 289 5.70 -10.46 13.07
CA ILE A 289 5.29 -11.84 13.34
C ILE A 289 5.34 -12.68 12.06
N SER A 290 4.77 -12.19 10.96
CA SER A 290 4.82 -12.83 9.66
C SER A 290 6.27 -13.13 9.23
N HIS A 291 7.14 -12.15 9.32
CA HIS A 291 8.56 -12.31 8.99
C HIS A 291 9.29 -13.28 9.93
N HIS A 292 8.94 -13.30 11.22
CA HIS A 292 9.51 -14.25 12.18
C HIS A 292 9.12 -15.69 11.86
N LEU A 293 7.89 -15.93 11.39
CA LEU A 293 7.40 -17.26 11.01
C LEU A 293 8.04 -17.76 9.71
N ASN A 294 8.21 -16.88 8.70
CA ASN A 294 8.89 -17.20 7.46
C ASN A 294 9.94 -16.12 7.07
N PRO A 295 11.16 -16.14 7.66
CA PRO A 295 12.19 -15.15 7.36
C PRO A 295 12.77 -15.24 5.95
N LYS A 296 12.48 -16.34 5.22
CA LYS A 296 12.91 -16.52 3.83
C LYS A 296 12.03 -15.73 2.86
N PHE A 297 10.76 -15.52 3.19
CA PHE A 297 9.80 -14.77 2.38
C PHE A 297 9.93 -13.27 2.64
N LYS A 298 11.08 -12.69 2.26
CA LYS A 298 11.41 -11.28 2.52
C LYS A 298 10.47 -10.28 1.82
N PHE A 299 9.69 -10.74 0.86
CA PHE A 299 8.81 -9.88 0.07
C PHE A 299 7.73 -9.17 0.92
N ASN A 300 7.33 -9.78 2.04
CA ASN A 300 6.42 -9.14 3.00
C ASN A 300 7.02 -7.87 3.64
N LEU A 301 8.35 -7.75 3.68
CA LEU A 301 9.04 -6.56 4.17
C LEU A 301 8.84 -5.32 3.28
N SER A 302 8.35 -5.48 2.04
CA SER A 302 7.98 -4.32 1.21
C SER A 302 6.86 -3.51 1.85
N LEU A 303 5.84 -4.16 2.41
CA LEU A 303 4.75 -3.49 3.12
C LEU A 303 5.26 -2.80 4.40
N LEU A 304 6.17 -3.44 5.14
CA LEU A 304 6.81 -2.85 6.31
C LEU A 304 7.59 -1.56 5.95
N ALA A 305 8.32 -1.59 4.83
CA ALA A 305 9.03 -0.41 4.33
C ALA A 305 8.06 0.70 3.89
N GLU A 306 6.93 0.35 3.26
CA GLU A 306 5.86 1.30 2.91
C GLU A 306 5.26 1.96 4.14
N ASN A 307 4.89 1.17 5.16
CA ASN A 307 4.31 1.69 6.41
C ASN A 307 5.24 2.71 7.08
N TYR A 308 6.54 2.39 7.21
CA TYR A 308 7.50 3.33 7.77
C TYR A 308 7.68 4.57 6.90
N TYR A 309 7.63 4.42 5.57
CA TYR A 309 7.71 5.56 4.64
C TYR A 309 6.51 6.50 4.80
N PHE A 310 5.29 5.97 4.84
CA PHE A 310 4.07 6.78 5.03
C PHE A 310 4.03 7.44 6.42
N ASN A 311 4.57 6.76 7.44
CA ASN A 311 4.74 7.33 8.78
C ASN A 311 5.96 8.29 8.88
N LYS A 312 6.60 8.62 7.75
CA LYS A 312 7.76 9.52 7.64
C LYS A 312 9.03 9.04 8.40
N ASP A 313 9.05 7.79 8.89
CA ASP A 313 10.25 7.18 9.47
C ASP A 313 11.18 6.64 8.37
N TYR A 314 11.86 7.57 7.72
CA TYR A 314 12.77 7.24 6.60
C TYR A 314 14.00 6.45 7.06
N ILE A 315 14.38 6.51 8.33
CA ILE A 315 15.53 5.75 8.86
C ILE A 315 15.18 4.27 8.89
N LYS A 316 14.03 3.91 9.48
CA LYS A 316 13.54 2.53 9.50
C LYS A 316 13.20 2.04 8.09
N THR A 317 12.60 2.87 7.24
CA THR A 317 12.39 2.55 5.82
C THR A 317 13.70 2.10 5.17
N LEU A 318 14.76 2.92 5.24
CA LEU A 318 16.05 2.60 4.63
C LEU A 318 16.66 1.32 5.19
N LYS A 319 16.56 1.09 6.50
CA LYS A 319 17.04 -0.13 7.17
C LYS A 319 16.36 -1.39 6.62
N ILE A 320 15.03 -1.37 6.48
CA ILE A 320 14.29 -2.50 5.90
C ILE A 320 14.68 -2.73 4.43
N LEU A 321 14.82 -1.65 3.66
CA LEU A 321 15.20 -1.74 2.25
C LEU A 321 16.57 -2.39 2.02
N GLU A 322 17.47 -2.41 3.01
CA GLU A 322 18.77 -3.11 2.87
C GLU A 322 18.60 -4.65 2.76
N SER A 323 17.48 -5.21 3.20
CA SER A 323 17.16 -6.64 3.02
C SER A 323 16.98 -7.05 1.55
N PHE A 324 16.64 -6.10 0.65
CA PHE A 324 16.45 -6.35 -0.78
C PHE A 324 17.76 -6.19 -1.54
N ASN A 325 18.20 -7.25 -2.18
CA ASN A 325 19.45 -7.32 -2.91
C ASN A 325 19.24 -7.48 -4.44
N LYS A 326 20.32 -7.35 -5.20
CA LYS A 326 20.28 -7.40 -6.68
C LYS A 326 19.79 -8.74 -7.26
N LYS A 327 19.75 -9.83 -6.46
CA LYS A 327 19.26 -11.14 -6.92
C LYS A 327 17.75 -11.19 -7.09
N ASP A 328 17.06 -10.28 -6.43
CA ASP A 328 15.60 -10.11 -6.49
C ASP A 328 15.31 -8.82 -7.25
N GLU A 329 15.36 -8.89 -8.59
CA GLU A 329 15.38 -7.74 -9.50
C GLU A 329 14.31 -6.69 -9.20
N PHE A 330 13.04 -7.11 -9.08
CA PHE A 330 11.92 -6.19 -8.85
C PHE A 330 11.93 -5.58 -7.45
N TYR A 331 12.34 -6.35 -6.42
CA TYR A 331 12.48 -5.83 -5.06
C TYR A 331 13.72 -4.96 -4.89
N TYR A 332 14.78 -5.23 -5.65
CA TYR A 332 15.91 -4.31 -5.73
C TYR A 332 15.50 -2.99 -6.42
N TRP A 333 14.71 -3.08 -7.50
CA TRP A 333 14.15 -1.90 -8.15
C TRP A 333 13.19 -1.13 -7.22
N PHE A 334 12.32 -1.82 -6.50
CA PHE A 334 11.48 -1.22 -5.44
C PHE A 334 12.32 -0.45 -4.42
N LYS A 335 13.43 -1.04 -3.91
CA LYS A 335 14.37 -0.35 -3.03
C LYS A 335 14.89 0.94 -3.64
N LEU A 336 15.31 0.93 -4.91
CA LEU A 336 15.80 2.12 -5.60
C LEU A 336 14.71 3.18 -5.76
N LYS A 337 13.50 2.79 -6.17
CA LYS A 337 12.35 3.70 -6.28
C LYS A 337 12.01 4.35 -4.93
N LYS A 338 11.99 3.58 -3.87
CA LYS A 338 11.69 4.10 -2.52
C LYS A 338 12.77 5.05 -2.02
N LYS A 339 14.06 4.74 -2.29
CA LYS A 339 15.17 5.68 -2.00
C LYS A 339 15.03 6.98 -2.80
N ALA A 340 14.68 6.89 -4.10
CA ALA A 340 14.42 8.06 -4.93
C ALA A 340 13.28 8.93 -4.38
N GLN A 341 12.19 8.31 -3.91
CA GLN A 341 11.08 9.03 -3.27
C GLN A 341 11.52 9.78 -2.00
N ILE A 342 12.34 9.15 -1.16
CA ILE A 342 12.92 9.81 0.04
C ILE A 342 13.82 10.98 -0.36
N ILE A 343 14.65 10.82 -1.39
CA ILE A 343 15.51 11.90 -1.92
C ILE A 343 14.64 13.04 -2.44
N SER A 344 13.56 12.73 -3.18
CA SER A 344 12.64 13.75 -3.69
C SER A 344 12.05 14.61 -2.58
N LYS A 345 11.63 13.98 -1.46
CA LYS A 345 11.08 14.67 -0.28
C LYS A 345 12.12 15.54 0.46
N LYS A 346 13.39 15.10 0.50
CA LYS A 346 14.44 15.77 1.28
C LYS A 346 15.29 16.75 0.47
N GLN A 347 15.47 16.49 -0.82
CA GLN A 347 16.50 17.18 -1.64
C GLN A 347 15.96 17.68 -2.99
N GLY A 348 14.68 17.40 -3.29
CA GLY A 348 14.02 17.83 -4.51
C GLY A 348 13.98 16.80 -5.63
N LYS A 349 13.12 17.09 -6.63
CA LYS A 349 12.79 16.16 -7.73
C LYS A 349 14.00 15.88 -8.64
N ASP A 350 14.85 16.87 -8.91
CA ASP A 350 16.00 16.71 -9.82
C ASP A 350 17.02 15.73 -9.27
N LYS A 351 17.41 15.86 -7.99
CA LYS A 351 18.34 14.92 -7.34
C LYS A 351 17.77 13.49 -7.28
N SER A 352 16.46 13.36 -7.12
CA SER A 352 15.77 12.08 -7.18
C SER A 352 15.87 11.44 -8.56
N LEU A 353 15.66 12.23 -9.61
CA LEU A 353 15.77 11.79 -10.99
C LEU A 353 17.21 11.36 -11.34
N ASP A 354 18.21 12.15 -10.94
CA ASP A 354 19.63 11.81 -11.13
C ASP A 354 19.99 10.50 -10.43
N PHE A 355 19.54 10.34 -9.18
CA PHE A 355 19.76 9.12 -8.41
C PHE A 355 19.18 7.88 -9.12
N ILE A 356 17.91 7.96 -9.57
CA ILE A 356 17.25 6.78 -10.17
C ILE A 356 17.87 6.45 -11.54
N ASN A 357 18.17 7.44 -12.37
CA ASN A 357 18.82 7.26 -13.68
C ASN A 357 20.24 6.67 -13.53
N LEU A 358 21.03 7.17 -12.58
CA LEU A 358 22.38 6.66 -12.31
C LEU A 358 22.36 5.17 -11.88
N ASN A 359 21.40 4.80 -11.03
CA ASN A 359 21.28 3.44 -10.54
C ASN A 359 20.66 2.49 -11.57
N PHE A 360 19.72 2.96 -12.40
CA PHE A 360 19.18 2.20 -13.52
C PHE A 360 20.29 1.76 -14.49
N LYS A 361 21.21 2.65 -14.86
CA LYS A 361 22.35 2.33 -15.76
C LYS A 361 23.24 1.20 -15.24
N LYS A 362 23.19 0.88 -13.94
CA LYS A 362 23.95 -0.22 -13.32
C LYS A 362 23.23 -1.56 -13.37
N ILE A 363 21.97 -1.59 -13.81
CA ILE A 363 21.18 -2.82 -13.94
C ILE A 363 21.50 -3.43 -15.30
N LYS A 364 22.03 -4.64 -15.29
CA LYS A 364 22.31 -5.39 -16.53
C LYS A 364 21.03 -6.06 -17.01
N ASN A 365 20.68 -5.89 -18.28
CA ASN A 365 19.51 -6.49 -18.93
C ASN A 365 18.20 -6.29 -18.12
N PRO A 366 17.79 -5.03 -17.85
CA PRO A 366 16.59 -4.78 -17.07
C PRO A 366 15.35 -5.36 -17.78
N SER A 367 14.41 -5.88 -17.00
CA SER A 367 13.11 -6.34 -17.51
C SER A 367 12.32 -5.18 -18.12
N ILE A 368 11.38 -5.50 -19.02
CA ILE A 368 10.51 -4.50 -19.68
C ILE A 368 9.82 -3.61 -18.64
N LYS A 369 9.32 -4.18 -17.52
CA LYS A 369 8.69 -3.45 -16.44
C LYS A 369 9.62 -2.38 -15.82
N ILE A 370 10.89 -2.71 -15.62
CA ILE A 370 11.87 -1.76 -15.06
C ILE A 370 12.20 -0.66 -16.07
N VAL A 371 12.31 -1.01 -17.38
CA VAL A 371 12.50 -0.02 -18.45
C VAL A 371 11.27 0.88 -18.57
N PHE A 372 10.08 0.34 -18.42
CA PHE A 372 8.84 1.11 -18.41
C PHE A 372 8.76 2.08 -17.22
N ASP A 373 9.10 1.61 -16.03
CA ASP A 373 9.15 2.47 -14.84
C ASP A 373 10.11 3.66 -15.03
N ILE A 374 11.34 3.42 -15.55
CA ILE A 374 12.31 4.51 -15.75
C ILE A 374 11.88 5.47 -16.87
N ALA A 375 11.21 4.96 -17.91
CA ALA A 375 10.61 5.80 -18.94
C ALA A 375 9.57 6.76 -18.34
N ASN A 376 8.67 6.23 -17.51
CA ASN A 376 7.66 7.03 -16.81
C ASN A 376 8.27 8.01 -15.81
N PHE A 377 9.34 7.65 -15.10
CA PHE A 377 10.06 8.59 -14.23
C PHE A 377 10.57 9.80 -15.02
N ASN A 378 11.17 9.56 -16.19
CA ASN A 378 11.67 10.64 -17.05
C ASN A 378 10.51 11.45 -17.65
N LYS A 379 9.42 10.80 -18.10
CA LYS A 379 8.22 11.48 -18.60
C LYS A 379 7.62 12.41 -17.55
N ASN A 380 7.42 11.91 -16.31
CA ASN A 380 6.85 12.69 -15.21
C ASN A 380 7.76 13.86 -14.77
N ALA A 381 9.06 13.77 -15.04
CA ALA A 381 10.01 14.87 -14.86
C ALA A 381 10.12 15.78 -16.09
N LYS A 382 9.19 15.68 -17.05
CA LYS A 382 9.16 16.43 -18.32
C LYS A 382 10.43 16.21 -19.18
N LYS A 383 11.19 15.12 -18.96
CA LYS A 383 12.35 14.71 -19.78
C LYS A 383 11.88 13.78 -20.91
N TYR A 384 11.04 14.32 -21.80
CA TYR A 384 10.35 13.54 -22.82
C TYR A 384 11.29 12.84 -23.82
N LYS A 385 12.40 13.48 -24.21
CA LYS A 385 13.38 12.87 -25.12
C LYS A 385 14.01 11.61 -24.52
N GLU A 386 14.32 11.62 -23.23
CA GLU A 386 14.84 10.47 -22.52
C GLU A 386 13.78 9.37 -22.36
N ALA A 387 12.55 9.76 -22.03
CA ALA A 387 11.43 8.82 -21.93
C ALA A 387 11.21 8.06 -23.24
N ILE A 388 11.18 8.77 -24.38
CA ILE A 388 11.05 8.18 -25.72
C ILE A 388 12.13 7.14 -26.00
N LYS A 389 13.40 7.39 -25.68
CA LYS A 389 14.48 6.41 -25.85
C LYS A 389 14.20 5.09 -25.12
N TYR A 390 13.63 5.16 -23.90
CA TYR A 390 13.27 3.96 -23.14
C TYR A 390 12.03 3.28 -23.70
N TYR A 391 11.02 4.02 -24.17
CA TYR A 391 9.87 3.43 -24.86
C TYR A 391 10.31 2.73 -26.16
N ASP A 392 11.25 3.29 -26.93
CA ASP A 392 11.84 2.66 -28.11
C ASP A 392 12.53 1.32 -27.77
N GLN A 393 13.26 1.26 -26.65
CA GLN A 393 13.86 0.01 -26.16
C GLN A 393 12.81 -1.06 -25.81
N ILE A 394 11.63 -0.66 -25.29
CA ILE A 394 10.56 -1.60 -25.01
C ILE A 394 9.94 -2.09 -26.32
N ILE A 395 9.61 -1.19 -27.23
CA ILE A 395 9.00 -1.50 -28.54
C ILE A 395 9.86 -2.51 -29.31
N SER A 396 11.19 -2.39 -29.26
CA SER A 396 12.10 -3.34 -29.91
C SER A 396 12.13 -4.75 -29.31
N ARG A 397 11.47 -4.97 -28.14
CA ARG A 397 11.49 -6.24 -27.40
C ARG A 397 10.13 -6.92 -27.29
N ILE A 398 9.06 -6.28 -27.76
CA ILE A 398 7.68 -6.79 -27.65
C ILE A 398 7.10 -7.05 -29.03
N ASP A 399 6.17 -7.98 -29.09
CA ASP A 399 5.42 -8.25 -30.31
C ASP A 399 4.40 -7.14 -30.59
N ASN A 400 4.27 -6.77 -31.87
CA ASN A 400 3.36 -5.72 -32.30
C ASN A 400 1.87 -6.08 -32.13
N SER A 401 1.54 -7.36 -31.98
CA SER A 401 0.18 -7.86 -31.68
C SER A 401 -0.16 -7.84 -30.21
N SER A 402 0.81 -7.62 -29.34
CA SER A 402 0.59 -7.57 -27.90
C SER A 402 -0.22 -6.32 -27.49
N PRO A 403 -1.21 -6.43 -26.59
CA PRO A 403 -1.87 -5.26 -25.98
C PRO A 403 -0.89 -4.29 -25.34
N LEU A 404 0.24 -4.79 -24.83
CA LEU A 404 1.32 -3.99 -24.29
C LEU A 404 1.92 -3.02 -25.33
N TYR A 405 1.97 -3.44 -26.60
CA TYR A 405 2.49 -2.59 -27.67
C TYR A 405 1.66 -1.31 -27.82
N GLY A 406 0.32 -1.41 -27.76
CA GLY A 406 -0.59 -0.26 -27.78
C GLY A 406 -0.34 0.70 -26.60
N GLU A 407 -0.17 0.19 -25.39
CA GLU A 407 0.12 1.00 -24.21
C GLU A 407 1.45 1.77 -24.33
N ILE A 408 2.51 1.12 -24.82
CA ILE A 408 3.80 1.79 -24.99
C ILE A 408 3.75 2.86 -26.09
N LEU A 409 3.02 2.60 -27.18
CA LEU A 409 2.78 3.60 -28.24
C LEU A 409 2.04 4.83 -27.70
N TYR A 410 1.01 4.61 -26.87
CA TYR A 410 0.30 5.70 -26.19
C TYR A 410 1.25 6.57 -25.36
N ARG A 411 2.09 5.93 -24.52
CA ARG A 411 3.07 6.65 -23.67
C ARG A 411 4.10 7.41 -24.50
N ARG A 412 4.60 6.80 -25.58
CA ARG A 412 5.56 7.45 -26.49
C ARG A 412 4.91 8.56 -27.30
N GLY A 413 3.73 8.33 -27.86
CA GLY A 413 2.95 9.32 -28.61
C GLY A 413 2.64 10.55 -27.77
N SER A 414 2.18 10.35 -26.52
CA SER A 414 1.98 11.47 -25.59
C SER A 414 3.27 12.23 -25.24
N SER A 415 4.42 11.56 -25.29
CA SER A 415 5.73 12.21 -25.09
C SER A 415 6.17 13.02 -26.32
N TYR A 416 5.85 12.56 -27.55
CA TYR A 416 6.05 13.33 -28.78
C TYR A 416 5.16 14.57 -28.83
N GLU A 417 3.90 14.45 -28.42
CA GLU A 417 2.97 15.57 -28.33
C GLU A 417 3.55 16.68 -27.45
N ARG A 418 4.02 16.35 -26.25
CA ARG A 418 4.66 17.28 -25.30
C ARG A 418 5.94 17.94 -25.83
N LEU A 419 6.55 17.38 -26.87
CA LEU A 419 7.69 17.97 -27.59
C LEU A 419 7.27 18.78 -28.84
N GLY A 420 5.98 18.83 -29.14
CA GLY A 420 5.44 19.47 -30.36
C GLY A 420 5.63 18.66 -31.65
N ASP A 421 6.08 17.40 -31.56
CA ASP A 421 6.21 16.48 -32.71
C ASP A 421 4.87 15.77 -32.96
N TYR A 422 3.89 16.55 -33.42
CA TYR A 422 2.53 16.06 -33.61
C TYR A 422 2.41 14.97 -34.67
N VAL A 423 3.29 14.95 -35.67
CA VAL A 423 3.29 13.92 -36.74
C VAL A 423 3.60 12.54 -36.12
N LYS A 424 4.63 12.45 -35.29
CA LYS A 424 4.97 11.20 -34.61
C LYS A 424 3.96 10.86 -33.52
N SER A 425 3.44 11.86 -32.82
CA SER A 425 2.40 11.68 -31.84
C SER A 425 1.15 11.03 -32.43
N ASP A 426 0.57 11.66 -33.47
CA ASP A 426 -0.64 11.14 -34.11
C ASP A 426 -0.43 9.74 -34.69
N LYS A 427 0.75 9.47 -35.29
CA LYS A 427 1.11 8.13 -35.77
C LYS A 427 1.09 7.08 -34.67
N ASP A 428 1.71 7.36 -33.55
CA ASP A 428 1.79 6.41 -32.42
C ASP A 428 0.41 6.21 -31.76
N LEU A 429 -0.35 7.28 -31.54
CA LEU A 429 -1.68 7.22 -30.92
C LEU A 429 -2.68 6.49 -31.81
N LEU A 430 -2.70 6.76 -33.11
CA LEU A 430 -3.54 6.02 -34.06
C LEU A 430 -3.15 4.55 -34.10
N LYS A 431 -1.85 4.23 -34.12
CA LYS A 431 -1.38 2.84 -34.10
C LYS A 431 -1.74 2.14 -32.77
N SER A 432 -1.73 2.86 -31.65
CA SER A 432 -2.22 2.35 -30.37
C SER A 432 -3.70 1.95 -30.44
N LEU A 433 -4.53 2.79 -31.10
CA LEU A 433 -5.96 2.49 -31.31
C LEU A 433 -6.22 1.37 -32.33
N GLU A 434 -5.31 1.11 -33.28
CA GLU A 434 -5.40 -0.07 -34.13
C GLU A 434 -5.22 -1.36 -33.32
N VAL A 435 -4.37 -1.35 -32.28
CA VAL A 435 -4.16 -2.51 -31.37
C VAL A 435 -5.31 -2.64 -30.38
N ASN A 436 -5.72 -1.52 -29.77
CA ASN A 436 -6.75 -1.45 -28.75
C ASN A 436 -7.81 -0.39 -29.11
N PRO A 437 -8.82 -0.71 -29.96
CA PRO A 437 -9.77 0.29 -30.49
C PRO A 437 -10.69 0.93 -29.46
N ASP A 438 -10.84 0.31 -28.29
CA ASP A 438 -11.74 0.74 -27.20
C ASP A 438 -10.96 1.29 -25.99
N GLU A 439 -9.69 1.70 -26.19
CA GLU A 439 -8.92 2.29 -25.11
C GLU A 439 -9.34 3.77 -24.91
N ALA A 440 -10.22 3.99 -23.94
CA ALA A 440 -10.85 5.27 -23.68
C ALA A 440 -9.85 6.41 -23.45
N TYR A 441 -8.74 6.15 -22.76
CA TYR A 441 -7.73 7.19 -22.51
C TYR A 441 -6.95 7.58 -23.77
N VAL A 442 -6.71 6.65 -24.67
CA VAL A 442 -6.05 6.96 -25.96
C VAL A 442 -6.98 7.75 -26.86
N LEU A 443 -8.25 7.34 -26.93
CA LEU A 443 -9.30 8.07 -27.66
C LEU A 443 -9.38 9.51 -27.15
N ASN A 444 -9.49 9.68 -25.84
CA ASN A 444 -9.56 10.98 -25.20
C ASN A 444 -8.30 11.82 -25.46
N TYR A 445 -7.12 11.26 -25.28
CA TYR A 445 -5.87 12.00 -25.43
C TYR A 445 -5.64 12.48 -26.87
N LEU A 446 -5.87 11.61 -27.86
CA LEU A 446 -5.70 11.97 -29.26
C LEU A 446 -6.73 13.02 -29.69
N ALA A 447 -7.99 12.83 -29.33
CA ALA A 447 -9.05 13.77 -29.63
C ALA A 447 -8.78 15.14 -29.00
N TYR A 448 -8.43 15.19 -27.73
CA TYR A 448 -8.10 16.43 -27.03
C TYR A 448 -6.89 17.15 -27.68
N SER A 449 -5.83 16.41 -28.01
CA SER A 449 -4.67 16.95 -28.72
C SER A 449 -5.03 17.52 -30.10
N TRP A 450 -6.03 16.95 -30.78
CA TRP A 450 -6.53 17.53 -32.05
C TRP A 450 -7.39 18.78 -31.83
N LEU A 451 -8.22 18.80 -30.77
CA LEU A 451 -9.02 19.99 -30.41
C LEU A 451 -8.13 21.20 -30.09
N GLU A 452 -7.08 21.00 -29.30
CA GLU A 452 -6.11 22.06 -28.95
C GLU A 452 -5.39 22.65 -30.18
N ARG A 453 -5.38 21.92 -31.30
CA ARG A 453 -4.81 22.35 -32.58
C ARG A 453 -5.86 22.77 -33.59
N GLU A 454 -7.13 22.84 -33.19
CA GLU A 454 -8.28 23.09 -34.08
C GLU A 454 -8.27 22.16 -35.31
N TYR A 455 -7.85 20.91 -35.12
CA TYR A 455 -7.68 19.90 -36.16
C TYR A 455 -8.69 18.78 -35.99
N LYS A 456 -9.39 18.39 -37.07
CA LYS A 456 -10.35 17.27 -37.11
C LYS A 456 -11.40 17.29 -35.97
N ILE A 457 -11.97 18.47 -35.70
CA ILE A 457 -12.89 18.69 -34.56
C ILE A 457 -14.05 17.68 -34.55
N ASP A 458 -14.73 17.46 -35.69
CA ASP A 458 -15.85 16.52 -35.80
C ASP A 458 -15.43 15.06 -35.46
N LEU A 459 -14.24 14.66 -35.88
CA LEU A 459 -13.72 13.32 -35.58
C LEU A 459 -13.32 13.22 -34.12
N SER A 460 -12.76 14.28 -33.57
CA SER A 460 -12.43 14.37 -32.14
C SER A 460 -13.66 14.22 -31.28
N LEU A 461 -14.76 14.91 -31.64
CA LEU A 461 -16.04 14.77 -30.92
C LEU A 461 -16.53 13.31 -30.90
N LYS A 462 -16.54 12.64 -32.08
CA LYS A 462 -16.94 11.22 -32.16
C LYS A 462 -16.06 10.30 -31.32
N MET A 463 -14.75 10.56 -31.27
CA MET A 463 -13.82 9.79 -30.43
C MET A 463 -14.08 10.02 -28.95
N LEU A 464 -14.41 11.25 -28.54
CA LEU A 464 -14.75 11.59 -27.16
C LEU A 464 -16.10 11.02 -26.76
N GLU A 465 -17.11 11.02 -27.64
CA GLU A 465 -18.38 10.34 -27.39
C GLU A 465 -18.18 8.85 -27.16
N LYS A 466 -17.31 8.20 -27.95
CA LYS A 466 -16.93 6.80 -27.75
C LYS A 466 -16.20 6.60 -26.43
N ALA A 467 -15.24 7.45 -26.08
CA ALA A 467 -14.52 7.38 -24.81
C ALA A 467 -15.48 7.55 -23.62
N TYR A 468 -16.40 8.49 -23.71
CA TYR A 468 -17.42 8.72 -22.68
C TYR A 468 -18.40 7.54 -22.54
N ALA A 469 -18.79 6.91 -23.64
CA ALA A 469 -19.63 5.69 -23.59
C ALA A 469 -18.95 4.55 -22.82
N ILE A 470 -17.61 4.46 -22.90
CA ILE A 470 -16.82 3.45 -22.19
C ILE A 470 -16.61 3.85 -20.71
N ARG A 471 -16.37 5.15 -20.43
CA ARG A 471 -16.02 5.69 -19.09
C ARG A 471 -16.79 6.98 -18.78
N ASN A 472 -18.08 6.87 -18.53
CA ASN A 472 -18.99 8.00 -18.34
C ASN A 472 -18.84 8.77 -17.00
N ASN A 473 -18.03 8.27 -16.07
CA ASN A 473 -17.75 8.92 -14.80
C ASN A 473 -16.29 9.40 -14.67
N ASP A 474 -15.50 9.31 -15.75
CA ASP A 474 -14.14 9.82 -15.74
C ASP A 474 -14.14 11.34 -15.99
N PRO A 475 -13.71 12.15 -15.02
CA PRO A 475 -13.83 13.60 -15.10
C PRO A 475 -12.96 14.21 -16.20
N TYR A 476 -11.83 13.62 -16.58
CA TYR A 476 -10.99 14.10 -17.67
C TYR A 476 -11.65 13.88 -19.04
N ILE A 477 -12.36 12.76 -19.20
CA ILE A 477 -13.12 12.49 -20.42
C ILE A 477 -14.34 13.42 -20.50
N ILE A 478 -14.99 13.65 -19.35
CA ILE A 478 -16.15 14.57 -19.27
C ILE A 478 -15.73 16.00 -19.59
N ASP A 479 -14.59 16.46 -19.11
CA ASP A 479 -14.03 17.77 -19.43
C ASP A 479 -13.72 17.88 -20.93
N SER A 480 -13.01 16.91 -21.50
CA SER A 480 -12.62 16.93 -22.91
C SER A 480 -13.82 16.95 -23.85
N ILE A 481 -14.90 16.19 -23.58
CA ILE A 481 -16.11 16.23 -24.40
C ILE A 481 -16.85 17.55 -24.25
N GLY A 482 -16.87 18.12 -23.05
CA GLY A 482 -17.43 19.46 -22.81
C GLY A 482 -16.67 20.54 -23.58
N TRP A 483 -15.34 20.46 -23.60
CA TRP A 483 -14.50 21.35 -24.36
C TRP A 483 -14.71 21.21 -25.89
N ALA A 484 -14.91 19.98 -26.39
CA ALA A 484 -15.27 19.76 -27.79
C ALA A 484 -16.58 20.46 -28.18
N TYR A 485 -17.62 20.37 -27.34
CA TYR A 485 -18.87 21.07 -27.56
C TYR A 485 -18.70 22.59 -27.51
N TYR A 486 -17.83 23.11 -26.64
CA TYR A 486 -17.48 24.54 -26.61
C TYR A 486 -16.89 25.01 -27.95
N LEU A 487 -15.97 24.24 -28.54
CA LEU A 487 -15.30 24.60 -29.81
C LEU A 487 -16.23 24.54 -31.03
N ILE A 488 -17.36 23.85 -30.94
CA ILE A 488 -18.39 23.84 -31.98
C ILE A 488 -19.57 24.76 -31.63
N ASP A 489 -19.38 25.69 -30.69
CA ASP A 489 -20.36 26.69 -30.24
C ASP A 489 -21.65 26.12 -29.58
N ASP A 490 -21.70 24.82 -29.24
CA ASP A 490 -22.80 24.23 -28.46
C ASP A 490 -22.58 24.44 -26.97
N TYR A 491 -22.65 25.71 -26.55
CA TYR A 491 -22.36 26.10 -25.15
C TYR A 491 -23.30 25.48 -24.11
N ILE A 492 -24.51 25.09 -24.49
CA ILE A 492 -25.48 24.45 -23.58
C ILE A 492 -25.03 23.04 -23.25
N LYS A 493 -24.65 22.25 -24.27
CA LYS A 493 -24.09 20.92 -24.02
C LYS A 493 -22.75 21.01 -23.30
N ALA A 494 -21.88 21.95 -23.71
CA ALA A 494 -20.61 22.21 -23.08
C ALA A 494 -20.79 22.44 -21.57
N GLU A 495 -21.75 23.31 -21.16
CA GLU A 495 -22.03 23.56 -19.74
C GLU A 495 -22.43 22.30 -18.99
N ASN A 496 -23.32 21.46 -19.56
CA ASN A 496 -23.78 20.24 -18.92
C ASN A 496 -22.63 19.29 -18.58
N PHE A 497 -21.67 19.12 -19.50
CA PHE A 497 -20.50 18.25 -19.28
C PHE A 497 -19.50 18.88 -18.32
N ILE A 498 -19.08 20.14 -18.56
CA ILE A 498 -18.04 20.77 -17.75
C ILE A 498 -18.51 21.02 -16.31
N LYS A 499 -19.76 21.37 -16.09
CA LYS A 499 -20.33 21.44 -14.74
C LYS A 499 -20.15 20.12 -13.99
N ARG A 500 -20.41 18.99 -14.65
CA ARG A 500 -20.18 17.66 -14.08
C ARG A 500 -18.70 17.38 -13.81
N ALA A 501 -17.81 17.80 -14.70
CA ALA A 501 -16.37 17.67 -14.50
C ALA A 501 -15.90 18.47 -13.28
N VAL A 502 -16.35 19.72 -13.11
CA VAL A 502 -16.05 20.55 -11.93
C VAL A 502 -16.57 19.93 -10.64
N GLU A 503 -17.77 19.34 -10.65
CA GLU A 503 -18.30 18.62 -9.48
C GLU A 503 -17.42 17.45 -9.06
N LEU A 504 -16.80 16.74 -10.02
CA LEU A 504 -15.92 15.61 -9.79
C LEU A 504 -14.47 16.02 -9.47
N MET A 505 -14.00 17.13 -10.04
CA MET A 505 -12.64 17.68 -9.87
C MET A 505 -12.68 19.19 -9.56
N PRO A 506 -13.17 19.61 -8.39
CA PRO A 506 -13.30 21.03 -8.06
C PRO A 506 -11.96 21.77 -7.91
N GLU A 507 -10.86 21.04 -7.70
CA GLU A 507 -9.51 21.59 -7.52
C GLU A 507 -8.64 21.53 -8.77
N ASP A 508 -9.18 21.10 -9.92
CA ASP A 508 -8.43 21.08 -11.18
C ASP A 508 -8.45 22.46 -11.86
N PRO A 509 -7.28 23.07 -12.14
CA PRO A 509 -7.21 24.40 -12.72
C PRO A 509 -7.80 24.50 -14.14
N ILE A 510 -7.58 23.46 -14.97
CA ILE A 510 -8.02 23.44 -16.38
C ILE A 510 -9.54 23.36 -16.44
N VAL A 511 -10.13 22.47 -15.67
CA VAL A 511 -11.60 22.29 -15.63
C VAL A 511 -12.31 23.55 -15.14
N ASN A 512 -11.74 24.24 -14.13
CA ASN A 512 -12.28 25.52 -13.65
C ASN A 512 -12.14 26.63 -14.72
N ASP A 513 -11.05 26.66 -15.48
CA ASP A 513 -10.86 27.61 -16.58
C ASP A 513 -11.87 27.39 -17.72
N HIS A 514 -11.99 26.14 -18.18
CA HIS A 514 -12.97 25.74 -19.19
C HIS A 514 -14.39 26.13 -18.79
N TYR A 515 -14.75 25.90 -17.52
CA TYR A 515 -16.07 26.28 -17.04
C TYR A 515 -16.27 27.81 -17.04
N GLY A 516 -15.25 28.55 -16.67
CA GLY A 516 -15.24 30.00 -16.76
C GLY A 516 -15.47 30.49 -18.20
N ASP A 517 -14.79 29.91 -19.18
CA ASP A 517 -14.90 30.24 -20.58
C ASP A 517 -16.30 30.00 -21.14
N ILE A 518 -16.89 28.84 -20.83
CA ILE A 518 -18.26 28.48 -21.20
C ILE A 518 -19.28 29.44 -20.58
N LEU A 519 -19.17 29.72 -19.28
CA LEU A 519 -20.05 30.65 -18.59
C LEU A 519 -19.97 32.08 -19.19
N TRP A 520 -18.79 32.50 -19.63
CA TRP A 520 -18.61 33.78 -20.30
C TRP A 520 -19.36 33.82 -21.63
N LYS A 521 -19.25 32.78 -22.48
CA LYS A 521 -19.99 32.65 -23.74
C LYS A 521 -21.50 32.59 -23.52
N LEU A 522 -21.97 32.02 -22.40
CA LEU A 522 -23.38 32.03 -21.98
C LEU A 522 -23.83 33.37 -21.35
N ASN A 523 -23.01 34.41 -21.44
CA ASN A 523 -23.26 35.74 -20.86
C ASN A 523 -23.39 35.77 -19.32
N ARG A 524 -22.91 34.74 -18.62
CA ARG A 524 -22.89 34.63 -17.13
C ARG A 524 -21.56 35.15 -16.59
N LYS A 525 -21.23 36.40 -16.89
CA LYS A 525 -19.90 37.00 -16.70
C LYS A 525 -19.41 37.03 -15.23
N ILE A 526 -20.32 37.17 -14.23
CA ILE A 526 -19.96 37.17 -12.80
C ILE A 526 -19.50 35.76 -12.39
N GLN A 527 -20.24 34.74 -12.82
CA GLN A 527 -19.90 33.35 -12.51
C GLN A 527 -18.61 32.93 -13.23
N ALA A 528 -18.41 33.33 -14.48
CA ALA A 528 -17.16 33.11 -15.20
C ALA A 528 -15.94 33.64 -14.42
N ARG A 529 -16.02 34.91 -13.93
CA ARG A 529 -14.96 35.50 -13.11
C ARG A 529 -14.76 34.80 -11.77
N TYR A 530 -15.81 34.21 -11.19
CA TYR A 530 -15.68 33.40 -9.99
C TYR A 530 -14.80 32.16 -10.24
N PHE A 531 -15.07 31.39 -11.31
CA PHE A 531 -14.31 30.20 -11.63
C PHE A 531 -12.86 30.52 -12.05
N TRP A 532 -12.64 31.54 -12.89
CA TRP A 532 -11.31 32.03 -13.20
C TRP A 532 -10.55 32.51 -11.94
N GLY A 533 -11.23 33.18 -11.00
CA GLY A 533 -10.65 33.58 -9.74
C GLY A 533 -10.26 32.40 -8.83
N ASN A 534 -10.98 31.28 -8.92
CA ASN A 534 -10.62 30.05 -8.22
C ASN A 534 -9.32 29.46 -8.77
N VAL A 535 -9.12 29.44 -10.08
CA VAL A 535 -7.88 28.93 -10.71
C VAL A 535 -6.63 29.55 -10.09
N LEU A 536 -6.65 30.86 -9.77
CA LEU A 536 -5.50 31.55 -9.16
C LEU A 536 -5.18 31.09 -7.74
N LYS A 537 -6.12 30.43 -7.06
CA LYS A 537 -5.98 29.94 -5.68
C LYS A 537 -5.50 28.49 -5.61
N LEU A 538 -5.60 27.76 -6.73
CA LEU A 538 -5.27 26.33 -6.77
C LEU A 538 -3.75 26.14 -6.82
N GLU A 539 -3.24 25.20 -6.01
CA GLU A 539 -1.79 24.97 -5.87
C GLU A 539 -1.13 24.48 -7.17
N GLU A 540 -1.85 23.70 -7.98
CA GLU A 540 -1.32 23.07 -9.19
C GLU A 540 -1.36 24.00 -10.42
N THR A 541 -1.83 25.25 -10.30
CA THR A 541 -1.91 26.20 -11.40
C THR A 541 -0.52 26.63 -11.87
N GLU A 542 -0.18 26.36 -13.13
CA GLU A 542 1.09 26.75 -13.75
C GLU A 542 1.19 28.28 -13.90
N ASP A 543 2.41 28.83 -13.83
CA ASP A 543 2.63 30.29 -13.86
C ASP A 543 2.15 30.96 -15.16
N GLN A 544 2.22 30.28 -16.30
CA GLN A 544 1.69 30.80 -17.54
C GLN A 544 0.16 30.92 -17.47
N MET A 545 -0.51 29.86 -17.02
CA MET A 545 -1.96 29.87 -16.84
C MET A 545 -2.42 30.97 -15.88
N LYS A 546 -1.67 31.23 -14.79
CA LYS A 546 -1.98 32.35 -13.89
C LYS A 546 -1.96 33.71 -14.58
N LYS A 547 -1.08 33.91 -15.58
CA LYS A 547 -1.04 35.15 -16.39
C LYS A 547 -2.26 35.24 -17.29
N ASP A 548 -2.59 34.16 -17.98
CA ASP A 548 -3.71 34.12 -18.92
C ASP A 548 -5.04 34.33 -18.18
N ILE A 549 -5.23 33.72 -17.03
CA ILE A 549 -6.39 33.93 -16.16
C ILE A 549 -6.51 35.39 -15.67
N LYS A 550 -5.41 36.03 -15.31
CA LYS A 550 -5.43 37.44 -14.90
C LYS A 550 -5.93 38.32 -16.05
N ASN A 551 -5.54 38.06 -17.30
CA ASN A 551 -6.04 38.77 -18.46
C ASN A 551 -7.54 38.53 -18.67
N LYS A 552 -8.00 37.26 -18.60
CA LYS A 552 -9.43 36.90 -18.67
C LYS A 552 -10.27 37.61 -17.60
N LEU A 553 -9.76 37.77 -16.38
CA LEU A 553 -10.45 38.48 -15.30
C LEU A 553 -10.65 39.95 -15.57
N ILE A 554 -9.73 40.60 -16.27
CA ILE A 554 -9.78 42.04 -16.60
C ILE A 554 -10.61 42.24 -17.87
N GLU A 555 -10.22 41.60 -18.98
CA GLU A 555 -10.73 41.88 -20.32
C GLU A 555 -11.87 40.94 -20.73
N GLY A 556 -12.03 39.81 -20.05
CA GLY A 556 -12.90 38.71 -20.49
C GLY A 556 -12.23 37.87 -21.56
N LEU A 557 -13.01 37.06 -22.26
CA LEU A 557 -12.54 36.40 -23.48
C LEU A 557 -12.48 37.45 -24.58
N THR A 558 -11.30 37.80 -25.05
CA THR A 558 -11.11 38.56 -26.28
C THR A 558 -11.55 37.67 -27.44
N ASN A 559 -12.38 38.20 -28.33
CA ASN A 559 -12.76 37.52 -29.57
C ASN A 559 -11.47 37.26 -30.36
N SER A 560 -10.92 36.05 -30.30
CA SER A 560 -9.90 35.55 -31.20
C SER A 560 -10.56 34.89 -32.38
#